data_870fdc080b455678188b888bd2cdf18e
#
_entry.id   870fdc080b455678188b888bd2cdf18e
#
_cell.length_a   1.000
_cell.length_b   1.000
_cell.length_c   1.000
_cell.angle_alpha   90.00
_cell.angle_beta   90.00
_cell.angle_gamma   90.00
#
_symmetry.space_group_name_H-M   'P 1'
#
loop_
_entity.id
_entity.type
_entity.pdbx_description
1 polymer ?
#
loop_
_entity_poly.entity_id
_entity_poly.type
_entity_poly.pdbx_seq_one_letter_code
_entity_poly.pdbx_strand_id
1 'polypeptide(L)'
;MNKKLLFPLALVPLAVTSLQAQKSAQTQRVDKRPNIILFMVDDMGWQDTSLPFWTQKTDYNKLYETPNMERLAKQGMMFTQAYASSISSPTRCSLITGTNAARHRVTNWTLQKNTKTDRKDKVLDVPDWNYNGVSQVPGTNNTFVGTSFVQLLKDNGYHTIHCGKAHFGAIDTPGEDPHHWGFEVNIAGHAAGGLASYLGEENYGHNKDGKPISLMAVPGLEKYWGTETFVTEALTLEAIKALNKAKKYNQPFYLYMSQYAIHVPLDKDKRFYDKYKKKGMTDHEAAYATLIEGMDKSLGCLLYTSPSPR
;
A
#
# COMPACT_ATOMS: atom_id res chain seq x y z
N MET A 1 61.40 81.66 -3.86
CA MET A 1 60.58 81.64 -2.61
C MET A 1 59.50 80.56 -2.83
N ASN A 2 59.77 79.34 -2.42
CA ASN A 2 58.83 78.21 -2.55
C ASN A 2 58.29 77.83 -1.18
N LYS A 3 56.99 78.05 -0.98
CA LYS A 3 56.29 77.62 0.23
C LYS A 3 55.81 76.15 0.02
N LYS A 4 56.41 75.26 0.80
CA LYS A 4 55.92 73.89 0.89
C LYS A 4 54.68 73.86 1.82
N LEU A 5 53.55 73.44 1.28
CA LEU A 5 52.37 73.09 2.06
C LEU A 5 52.53 71.66 2.58
N LEU A 6 52.52 71.53 3.93
CA LEU A 6 52.39 70.23 4.61
C LEU A 6 50.92 69.94 4.81
N PHE A 7 50.46 68.81 4.25
CA PHE A 7 49.15 68.28 4.59
C PHE A 7 49.29 67.27 5.73
N PRO A 8 48.46 67.34 6.76
CA PRO A 8 48.44 66.32 7.80
C PRO A 8 47.72 65.05 7.33
N LEU A 9 48.41 63.93 7.52
CA LEU A 9 47.87 62.59 7.26
C LEU A 9 46.89 62.29 8.42
N ALA A 10 45.58 62.24 8.12
CA ALA A 10 44.56 61.78 9.07
C ALA A 10 44.53 60.25 9.07
N LEU A 11 44.92 59.67 10.19
CA LEU A 11 44.72 58.25 10.48
C LEU A 11 43.23 57.97 10.71
N VAL A 12 42.60 57.23 9.78
CA VAL A 12 41.25 56.70 9.97
C VAL A 12 41.40 55.35 10.65
N PRO A 13 40.79 55.11 11.82
CA PRO A 13 40.82 53.78 12.43
C PRO A 13 39.88 52.85 11.62
N LEU A 14 40.45 51.77 11.07
CA LEU A 14 39.67 50.68 10.56
C LEU A 14 38.89 49.99 11.70
N ALA A 15 37.63 50.30 11.81
CA ALA A 15 36.73 49.52 12.66
C ALA A 15 36.48 48.17 11.97
N VAL A 16 37.15 47.14 12.44
CA VAL A 16 36.84 45.72 12.07
C VAL A 16 35.53 45.36 12.72
N THR A 17 34.43 45.55 12.00
CA THR A 17 33.16 44.97 12.39
C THR A 17 33.22 43.47 12.14
N SER A 18 33.37 42.70 13.23
CA SER A 18 33.17 41.25 13.23
C SER A 18 31.72 40.98 12.82
N LEU A 19 31.50 40.57 11.59
CA LEU A 19 30.26 39.90 11.19
C LEU A 19 30.17 38.57 11.97
N GLN A 20 29.55 38.63 13.14
CA GLN A 20 29.01 37.42 13.73
C GLN A 20 27.90 36.92 12.80
N ALA A 21 28.23 35.88 12.05
CA ALA A 21 27.20 35.11 11.34
C ALA A 21 26.23 34.56 12.38
N GLN A 22 25.12 35.25 12.58
CA GLN A 22 23.94 34.68 13.21
C GLN A 22 23.55 33.49 12.38
N LYS A 23 23.93 32.29 12.83
CA LYS A 23 23.23 31.07 12.44
C LYS A 23 21.79 31.28 12.87
N SER A 24 20.95 31.74 11.96
CA SER A 24 19.53 31.67 12.12
C SER A 24 19.20 30.20 12.35
N ALA A 25 18.82 29.86 13.57
CA ALA A 25 18.17 28.58 13.83
C ALA A 25 16.92 28.58 12.94
N GLN A 26 17.03 27.94 11.77
CA GLN A 26 15.88 27.61 10.96
C GLN A 26 15.04 26.69 11.85
N THR A 27 14.08 27.25 12.56
CA THR A 27 12.99 26.46 13.13
C THR A 27 12.38 25.70 11.98
N GLN A 28 12.71 24.41 11.90
CA GLN A 28 12.10 23.51 10.92
C GLN A 28 10.59 23.62 11.14
N ARG A 29 9.90 24.26 10.19
CA ARG A 29 8.44 24.29 10.20
C ARG A 29 7.99 22.83 10.09
N VAL A 30 7.38 22.33 11.16
CA VAL A 30 6.73 21.01 11.12
C VAL A 30 5.64 21.08 10.06
N ASP A 31 5.72 20.19 9.10
CA ASP A 31 4.68 20.08 8.07
C ASP A 31 3.36 19.68 8.76
N LYS A 32 2.34 20.52 8.59
CA LYS A 32 1.03 20.32 9.22
C LYS A 32 0.08 19.43 8.41
N ARG A 33 0.49 19.00 7.21
CA ARG A 33 -0.32 18.10 6.42
C ARG A 33 -0.41 16.74 7.09
N PRO A 34 -1.58 16.06 7.05
CA PRO A 34 -1.75 14.76 7.70
C PRO A 34 -0.93 13.67 7.01
N ASN A 35 -0.45 12.72 7.78
CA ASN A 35 -0.06 11.42 7.26
C ASN A 35 -1.30 10.65 6.81
N ILE A 36 -1.19 9.90 5.72
CA ILE A 36 -2.30 9.16 5.13
C ILE A 36 -1.95 7.68 5.07
N ILE A 37 -2.79 6.83 5.63
CA ILE A 37 -2.72 5.38 5.46
C ILE A 37 -3.98 4.92 4.78
N LEU A 38 -3.85 4.36 3.59
CA LEU A 38 -4.91 3.63 2.92
C LEU A 38 -4.68 2.13 3.17
N PHE A 39 -5.52 1.54 4.02
CA PHE A 39 -5.48 0.12 4.34
C PHE A 39 -6.54 -0.61 3.52
N MET A 40 -6.10 -1.43 2.57
CA MET A 40 -6.98 -2.19 1.69
C MET A 40 -6.87 -3.68 2.00
N VAL A 41 -8.02 -4.33 2.15
CA VAL A 41 -8.16 -5.78 2.32
C VAL A 41 -8.71 -6.39 1.05
N ASP A 42 -8.14 -7.51 0.61
CA ASP A 42 -8.55 -8.18 -0.63
C ASP A 42 -9.67 -9.18 -0.37
N ASP A 43 -10.69 -9.17 -1.23
CA ASP A 43 -11.84 -10.10 -1.22
C ASP A 43 -12.66 -10.12 0.09
N MET A 44 -12.55 -9.13 0.96
CA MET A 44 -13.30 -9.07 2.22
C MET A 44 -14.72 -8.56 2.02
N GLY A 45 -15.71 -9.37 2.40
CA GLY A 45 -17.11 -8.97 2.42
C GLY A 45 -17.48 -8.14 3.65
N TRP A 46 -18.57 -7.39 3.56
CA TRP A 46 -19.07 -6.55 4.65
C TRP A 46 -19.53 -7.34 5.89
N GLN A 47 -19.72 -8.66 5.77
CA GLN A 47 -20.03 -9.55 6.88
C GLN A 47 -18.81 -10.28 7.46
N ASP A 48 -17.65 -10.18 6.81
CA ASP A 48 -16.39 -10.82 7.24
C ASP A 48 -15.67 -10.02 8.34
N THR A 49 -16.42 -9.38 9.19
CA THR A 49 -15.93 -8.52 10.27
C THR A 49 -16.91 -8.57 11.43
N SER A 50 -16.44 -8.32 12.64
CA SER A 50 -17.32 -8.18 13.82
C SER A 50 -18.14 -6.88 13.84
N LEU A 51 -17.85 -5.94 12.92
CA LEU A 51 -18.63 -4.71 12.74
C LEU A 51 -19.90 -4.96 11.94
N PRO A 52 -21.05 -4.46 12.39
CA PRO A 52 -22.24 -4.45 11.57
C PRO A 52 -22.22 -3.27 10.59
N PHE A 53 -21.80 -3.49 9.34
CA PHE A 53 -21.97 -2.50 8.27
C PHE A 53 -23.42 -2.39 7.78
N TRP A 54 -24.37 -2.81 8.62
CA TRP A 54 -25.80 -2.81 8.41
C TRP A 54 -26.51 -2.37 9.69
N THR A 55 -27.83 -2.26 9.65
CA THR A 55 -28.66 -1.86 10.81
C THR A 55 -28.60 -2.84 11.98
N GLN A 56 -28.27 -4.09 11.70
CA GLN A 56 -28.15 -5.15 12.72
C GLN A 56 -26.93 -6.04 12.45
N LYS A 57 -26.43 -6.63 13.53
CA LYS A 57 -25.37 -7.63 13.49
C LYS A 57 -25.89 -8.94 12.91
N THR A 58 -25.27 -9.45 11.87
CA THR A 58 -25.62 -10.75 11.26
C THR A 58 -24.94 -11.90 12.00
N ASP A 59 -25.33 -13.15 11.69
CA ASP A 59 -24.68 -14.32 12.28
C ASP A 59 -23.22 -14.44 11.81
N TYR A 60 -22.90 -14.07 10.56
CA TYR A 60 -21.52 -14.03 10.08
C TYR A 60 -20.66 -13.03 10.85
N ASN A 61 -21.17 -11.84 11.18
CA ASN A 61 -20.43 -10.88 12.01
C ASN A 61 -20.08 -11.41 13.40
N LYS A 62 -20.76 -12.45 13.89
CA LYS A 62 -20.48 -13.08 15.20
C LYS A 62 -19.36 -14.11 15.14
N LEU A 63 -19.01 -14.59 13.94
CA LEU A 63 -17.99 -15.60 13.73
C LEU A 63 -16.57 -15.04 13.89
N TYR A 64 -16.36 -13.82 13.44
CA TYR A 64 -15.05 -13.21 13.30
C TYR A 64 -14.74 -12.22 14.42
N GLU A 65 -13.46 -12.05 14.70
CA GLU A 65 -12.95 -11.11 15.70
C GLU A 65 -12.07 -10.04 15.04
N THR A 66 -12.63 -8.83 14.93
CA THR A 66 -11.93 -7.69 14.33
C THR A 66 -11.94 -6.46 15.27
N PRO A 67 -11.33 -6.57 16.48
CA PRO A 67 -11.37 -5.53 17.49
C PRO A 67 -10.69 -4.22 17.08
N ASN A 68 -9.69 -4.27 16.19
CA ASN A 68 -9.02 -3.07 15.70
C ASN A 68 -9.88 -2.32 14.68
N MET A 69 -10.65 -3.01 13.83
CA MET A 69 -11.67 -2.39 13.00
C MET A 69 -12.76 -1.73 13.84
N GLU A 70 -13.23 -2.42 14.91
CA GLU A 70 -14.18 -1.82 15.84
C GLU A 70 -13.61 -0.56 16.52
N ARG A 71 -12.34 -0.59 16.92
CA ARG A 71 -11.65 0.57 17.48
C ARG A 71 -11.60 1.72 16.47
N LEU A 72 -11.22 1.43 15.22
CA LEU A 72 -11.17 2.44 14.15
C LEU A 72 -12.54 3.06 13.89
N ALA A 73 -13.59 2.24 13.82
CA ALA A 73 -14.96 2.70 13.62
C ALA A 73 -15.46 3.61 14.76
N LYS A 74 -15.07 3.33 16.02
CA LYS A 74 -15.39 4.17 17.18
C LYS A 74 -14.65 5.52 17.17
N GLN A 75 -13.48 5.59 16.51
CA GLN A 75 -12.64 6.79 16.46
C GLN A 75 -12.85 7.62 15.19
N GLY A 76 -13.55 7.07 14.21
CA GLY A 76 -13.72 7.67 12.88
C GLY A 76 -15.16 7.61 12.39
N MET A 77 -15.30 7.49 11.08
CA MET A 77 -16.58 7.41 10.40
C MET A 77 -16.68 6.07 9.65
N MET A 78 -17.82 5.43 9.73
CA MET A 78 -18.13 4.20 9.00
C MET A 78 -19.07 4.50 7.83
N PHE A 79 -18.61 4.19 6.60
CA PHE A 79 -19.42 4.33 5.40
C PHE A 79 -20.16 3.01 5.12
N THR A 80 -21.48 3.06 5.11
CA THR A 80 -22.34 1.88 4.86
C THR A 80 -22.70 1.71 3.39
N GLN A 81 -22.35 2.70 2.54
CA GLN A 81 -22.60 2.69 1.10
C GLN A 81 -21.32 3.08 0.36
N ALA A 82 -20.32 2.23 0.44
CA ALA A 82 -19.08 2.34 -0.33
C ALA A 82 -18.95 1.10 -1.23
N TYR A 83 -18.69 1.32 -2.51
CA TYR A 83 -18.71 0.29 -3.53
C TYR A 83 -17.38 0.19 -4.24
N ALA A 84 -16.94 -1.04 -4.51
CA ALA A 84 -15.81 -1.36 -5.37
C ALA A 84 -16.31 -1.87 -6.72
N SER A 85 -15.39 -2.06 -7.67
CA SER A 85 -15.68 -2.84 -8.88
C SER A 85 -15.80 -4.32 -8.52
N SER A 86 -16.28 -5.14 -9.47
CA SER A 86 -16.62 -6.55 -9.23
C SER A 86 -15.45 -7.44 -8.82
N ILE A 87 -14.22 -7.08 -9.20
CA ILE A 87 -13.00 -7.83 -8.88
C ILE A 87 -11.79 -6.90 -8.69
N SER A 88 -10.64 -7.50 -8.33
CA SER A 88 -9.40 -6.84 -7.92
C SER A 88 -8.86 -5.79 -8.88
N SER A 89 -8.47 -6.16 -10.14
CA SER A 89 -7.82 -5.21 -11.06
C SER A 89 -8.69 -4.00 -11.37
N PRO A 90 -9.97 -4.14 -11.76
CA PRO A 90 -10.83 -3.00 -11.99
C PRO A 90 -10.93 -2.05 -10.79
N THR A 91 -11.03 -2.60 -9.58
CA THR A 91 -11.08 -1.83 -8.33
C THR A 91 -9.78 -1.05 -8.11
N ARG A 92 -8.63 -1.71 -8.25
CA ARG A 92 -7.31 -1.10 -8.00
C ARG A 92 -6.92 -0.09 -9.07
N CYS A 93 -7.28 -0.39 -10.34
CA CYS A 93 -7.12 0.55 -11.45
C CYS A 93 -8.00 1.80 -11.25
N SER A 94 -9.25 1.62 -10.81
CA SER A 94 -10.13 2.74 -10.47
C SER A 94 -9.56 3.58 -9.33
N LEU A 95 -9.06 2.93 -8.28
CA LEU A 95 -8.48 3.59 -7.13
C LEU A 95 -7.26 4.42 -7.52
N ILE A 96 -6.28 3.82 -8.20
CA ILE A 96 -5.00 4.50 -8.48
C ILE A 96 -5.15 5.65 -9.47
N THR A 97 -6.10 5.57 -10.41
CA THR A 97 -6.32 6.58 -11.47
C THR A 97 -7.46 7.56 -11.18
N GLY A 98 -8.26 7.32 -10.14
CA GLY A 98 -9.48 8.10 -9.89
C GLY A 98 -10.53 7.96 -11.00
N THR A 99 -10.45 6.88 -11.79
CA THR A 99 -11.27 6.68 -13.00
C THR A 99 -12.08 5.39 -12.84
N ASN A 100 -13.37 5.43 -13.13
CA ASN A 100 -14.23 4.23 -13.02
C ASN A 100 -13.96 3.20 -14.13
N ALA A 101 -14.37 1.96 -13.90
CA ALA A 101 -14.10 0.83 -14.79
C ALA A 101 -14.74 1.01 -16.20
N ALA A 102 -15.86 1.70 -16.32
CA ALA A 102 -16.48 1.99 -17.62
C ALA A 102 -15.59 2.91 -18.49
N ARG A 103 -14.80 3.77 -17.86
CA ARG A 103 -13.89 4.67 -18.57
C ARG A 103 -12.53 4.06 -18.83
N HIS A 104 -11.88 3.47 -17.82
CA HIS A 104 -10.56 2.86 -18.04
C HIS A 104 -10.63 1.48 -18.72
N ARG A 105 -11.80 0.87 -18.82
CA ARG A 105 -12.07 -0.39 -19.55
C ARG A 105 -11.15 -1.55 -19.13
N VAL A 106 -10.71 -1.59 -17.89
CA VAL A 106 -10.14 -2.78 -17.25
C VAL A 106 -11.29 -3.42 -16.51
N THR A 107 -11.85 -4.50 -17.04
CA THR A 107 -13.11 -5.11 -16.57
C THR A 107 -12.92 -6.49 -15.98
N ASN A 108 -11.72 -7.06 -16.15
CA ASN A 108 -11.34 -8.34 -15.60
C ASN A 108 -9.94 -8.26 -14.97
N TRP A 109 -9.49 -9.31 -14.28
CA TRP A 109 -8.16 -9.35 -13.68
C TRP A 109 -7.08 -9.41 -14.77
N THR A 110 -5.94 -8.77 -14.48
CA THR A 110 -4.77 -8.74 -15.36
C THR A 110 -3.66 -9.61 -14.79
N LEU A 111 -2.83 -10.22 -15.64
CA LEU A 111 -1.61 -10.90 -15.20
C LEU A 111 -0.53 -10.90 -16.30
N GLN A 112 -0.76 -11.64 -17.38
CA GLN A 112 0.21 -11.77 -18.47
C GLN A 112 -0.07 -10.73 -19.55
N LYS A 113 0.98 -10.11 -20.04
CA LYS A 113 0.89 -9.15 -21.14
C LYS A 113 0.21 -9.76 -22.36
N ASN A 114 -0.69 -9.00 -22.95
CA ASN A 114 -1.44 -9.34 -24.16
C ASN A 114 -2.31 -10.61 -24.00
N THR A 115 -2.71 -10.94 -22.77
CA THR A 115 -3.53 -12.11 -22.48
C THR A 115 -4.86 -11.68 -21.86
N LYS A 116 -5.97 -11.94 -22.54
CA LYS A 116 -7.31 -11.79 -22.00
C LYS A 116 -7.60 -12.89 -20.99
N THR A 117 -8.20 -12.53 -19.86
CA THR A 117 -8.61 -13.45 -18.81
C THR A 117 -10.13 -13.72 -18.82
N ASP A 118 -10.84 -13.10 -19.76
CA ASP A 118 -12.26 -13.32 -19.93
C ASP A 118 -12.56 -14.76 -20.38
N ARG A 119 -13.64 -15.33 -19.85
CA ARG A 119 -14.09 -16.64 -20.27
C ARG A 119 -14.65 -16.56 -21.69
N LYS A 120 -14.32 -17.56 -22.51
CA LYS A 120 -14.99 -17.73 -23.80
C LYS A 120 -16.47 -17.99 -23.56
N ASP A 121 -17.31 -17.24 -24.23
CA ASP A 121 -18.76 -17.41 -24.21
C ASP A 121 -19.25 -17.76 -25.61
N LYS A 122 -20.39 -18.48 -25.71
CA LYS A 122 -20.98 -18.88 -27.00
C LYS A 122 -21.83 -17.79 -27.62
N VAL A 123 -22.27 -16.81 -26.81
CA VAL A 123 -23.23 -15.79 -27.19
C VAL A 123 -22.61 -14.40 -27.14
N LEU A 124 -21.70 -14.17 -26.18
CA LEU A 124 -21.07 -12.88 -25.94
C LEU A 124 -19.65 -12.86 -26.48
N ASP A 125 -19.35 -11.85 -27.27
CA ASP A 125 -17.97 -11.53 -27.68
C ASP A 125 -17.45 -10.36 -26.84
N VAL A 126 -16.39 -10.63 -26.07
CA VAL A 126 -15.79 -9.63 -25.18
C VAL A 126 -14.89 -8.71 -26.00
N PRO A 127 -15.11 -7.38 -25.98
CA PRO A 127 -14.32 -6.43 -26.74
C PRO A 127 -12.83 -6.48 -26.37
N ASP A 128 -11.98 -5.97 -27.28
CA ASP A 128 -10.56 -5.75 -27.02
C ASP A 128 -10.36 -4.50 -26.15
N TRP A 129 -10.63 -4.64 -24.86
CA TRP A 129 -10.45 -3.56 -23.89
C TRP A 129 -9.03 -3.57 -23.29
N ASN A 130 -8.84 -2.90 -22.15
CA ASN A 130 -7.52 -2.70 -21.56
C ASN A 130 -7.10 -3.87 -20.64
N TYR A 131 -7.01 -5.07 -21.18
CA TYR A 131 -6.63 -6.30 -20.47
C TYR A 131 -5.17 -6.29 -19.96
N ASN A 132 -4.35 -5.35 -20.41
CA ASN A 132 -3.02 -5.10 -19.82
C ASN A 132 -3.06 -4.16 -18.61
N GLY A 133 -4.26 -3.72 -18.19
CA GLY A 133 -4.44 -2.87 -17.02
C GLY A 133 -4.27 -1.38 -17.32
N VAL A 134 -3.65 -0.68 -16.41
CA VAL A 134 -3.41 0.77 -16.49
C VAL A 134 -1.92 1.11 -16.43
N SER A 135 -1.52 2.30 -16.89
CA SER A 135 -0.15 2.80 -16.84
C SER A 135 -0.12 4.34 -16.83
N GLN A 136 0.89 4.96 -16.24
CA GLN A 136 1.22 6.37 -16.46
C GLN A 136 2.08 6.57 -17.70
N VAL A 137 2.76 5.51 -18.17
CA VAL A 137 3.65 5.54 -19.32
C VAL A 137 2.87 5.06 -20.55
N PRO A 138 2.79 5.87 -21.61
CA PRO A 138 2.13 5.47 -22.87
C PRO A 138 2.96 4.44 -23.65
N GLY A 139 2.35 3.83 -24.66
CA GLY A 139 3.04 2.96 -25.62
C GLY A 139 2.77 1.45 -25.47
N THR A 140 2.05 1.03 -24.45
CA THR A 140 1.56 -0.35 -24.34
C THR A 140 0.13 -0.44 -24.87
N ASN A 141 -0.11 -1.30 -25.86
CA ASN A 141 -1.46 -1.54 -26.38
C ASN A 141 -2.38 -2.10 -25.30
N ASN A 142 -3.69 -1.90 -25.45
CA ASN A 142 -4.70 -2.42 -24.53
C ASN A 142 -4.39 -2.09 -23.05
N THR A 143 -3.91 -0.85 -22.83
CA THR A 143 -3.60 -0.27 -21.53
C THR A 143 -4.24 1.11 -21.46
N PHE A 144 -4.94 1.39 -20.36
CA PHE A 144 -5.42 2.75 -20.10
C PHE A 144 -4.26 3.61 -19.59
N VAL A 145 -4.04 4.75 -20.22
CA VAL A 145 -3.04 5.72 -19.76
C VAL A 145 -3.71 6.78 -18.91
N GLY A 146 -3.26 6.91 -17.67
CA GLY A 146 -3.85 7.85 -16.71
C GLY A 146 -2.87 8.30 -15.64
N THR A 147 -3.15 9.45 -15.04
CA THR A 147 -2.34 10.00 -13.94
C THR A 147 -2.75 9.35 -12.61
N SER A 148 -1.76 9.00 -11.80
CA SER A 148 -1.98 8.48 -10.44
C SER A 148 -2.18 9.62 -9.44
N PHE A 149 -3.13 9.46 -8.51
CA PHE A 149 -3.22 10.37 -7.37
C PHE A 149 -1.98 10.28 -6.45
N VAL A 150 -1.30 9.15 -6.44
CA VAL A 150 -0.05 8.95 -5.68
C VAL A 150 1.06 9.82 -6.24
N GLN A 151 1.15 9.92 -7.59
CA GLN A 151 2.09 10.85 -8.22
C GLN A 151 1.80 12.29 -7.78
N LEU A 152 0.52 12.69 -7.73
CA LEU A 152 0.13 14.02 -7.24
C LEU A 152 0.52 14.22 -5.77
N LEU A 153 0.38 13.22 -4.92
CA LEU A 153 0.84 13.30 -3.54
C LEU A 153 2.36 13.46 -3.46
N LYS A 154 3.12 12.68 -4.24
CA LYS A 154 4.59 12.78 -4.34
C LYS A 154 5.02 14.17 -4.79
N ASP A 155 4.41 14.70 -5.85
CA ASP A 155 4.69 16.04 -6.39
C ASP A 155 4.38 17.15 -5.37
N ASN A 156 3.48 16.87 -4.44
CA ASN A 156 3.16 17.74 -3.31
C ASN A 156 3.96 17.40 -2.03
N GLY A 157 5.06 16.68 -2.14
CA GLY A 157 6.03 16.46 -1.06
C GLY A 157 5.66 15.41 -0.03
N TYR A 158 4.77 14.47 -0.36
CA TYR A 158 4.55 13.27 0.45
C TYR A 158 5.61 12.22 0.15
N HIS A 159 6.11 11.54 1.18
CA HIS A 159 6.87 10.31 1.01
C HIS A 159 5.89 9.16 0.78
N THR A 160 5.96 8.52 -0.38
CA THR A 160 4.95 7.58 -0.86
C THR A 160 5.43 6.14 -0.78
N ILE A 161 4.65 5.28 -0.10
CA ILE A 161 5.02 3.90 0.23
C ILE A 161 3.90 2.97 -0.25
N HIS A 162 4.26 1.97 -1.05
CA HIS A 162 3.44 0.82 -1.40
C HIS A 162 3.88 -0.40 -0.59
N CYS A 163 2.93 -1.16 -0.04
CA CYS A 163 3.21 -2.41 0.66
C CYS A 163 2.12 -3.45 0.40
N GLY A 164 2.49 -4.55 -0.24
CA GLY A 164 1.62 -5.68 -0.54
C GLY A 164 1.15 -5.74 -1.99
N LYS A 165 -0.07 -6.19 -2.23
CA LYS A 165 -0.65 -6.41 -3.57
C LYS A 165 -0.80 -5.11 -4.37
N ALA A 166 -0.22 -5.06 -5.58
CA ALA A 166 -0.38 -3.93 -6.51
C ALA A 166 -1.48 -4.18 -7.54
N HIS A 167 -1.27 -5.08 -8.46
CA HIS A 167 -2.25 -5.55 -9.45
C HIS A 167 -2.85 -4.43 -10.32
N PHE A 168 -2.01 -3.47 -10.76
CA PHE A 168 -2.43 -2.36 -11.60
C PHE A 168 -2.27 -2.64 -13.08
N GLY A 169 -1.25 -3.41 -13.47
CA GLY A 169 -0.93 -3.75 -14.84
C GLY A 169 -0.31 -5.12 -14.98
N ALA A 170 -0.30 -5.64 -16.21
CA ALA A 170 0.24 -6.96 -16.53
C ALA A 170 1.78 -7.00 -16.43
N ILE A 171 2.33 -8.21 -16.27
CA ILE A 171 3.77 -8.49 -16.31
C ILE A 171 4.37 -7.90 -17.60
N ASP A 172 5.60 -7.41 -17.54
CA ASP A 172 6.31 -6.75 -18.63
C ASP A 172 5.61 -5.50 -19.20
N THR A 173 4.78 -4.85 -18.38
CA THR A 173 4.23 -3.53 -18.69
C THR A 173 4.66 -2.51 -17.63
N PRO A 174 4.72 -1.20 -17.94
CA PRO A 174 5.06 -0.21 -16.92
C PRO A 174 4.07 -0.17 -15.75
N GLY A 175 2.83 -0.62 -15.95
CA GLY A 175 1.81 -0.68 -14.91
C GLY A 175 2.06 -1.74 -13.83
N GLU A 176 2.97 -2.70 -14.08
CA GLU A 176 3.36 -3.73 -13.13
C GLU A 176 4.02 -3.17 -11.88
N ASP A 177 4.93 -2.19 -12.06
CA ASP A 177 5.78 -1.68 -11.00
C ASP A 177 5.15 -0.46 -10.30
N PRO A 178 4.89 -0.53 -8.98
CA PRO A 178 4.42 0.60 -8.19
C PRO A 178 5.26 1.87 -8.30
N HIS A 179 6.56 1.79 -8.57
CA HIS A 179 7.39 2.98 -8.76
C HIS A 179 6.92 3.84 -9.93
N HIS A 180 6.41 3.23 -11.00
CA HIS A 180 5.84 3.97 -12.13
C HIS A 180 4.52 4.68 -11.81
N TRP A 181 3.96 4.45 -10.63
CA TRP A 181 2.74 5.08 -10.13
C TRP A 181 3.00 6.20 -9.13
N GLY A 182 4.27 6.54 -8.91
CA GLY A 182 4.67 7.60 -7.98
C GLY A 182 4.99 7.12 -6.58
N PHE A 183 5.02 5.81 -6.33
CA PHE A 183 5.54 5.29 -5.07
C PHE A 183 7.07 5.35 -5.06
N GLU A 184 7.65 5.87 -3.96
CA GLU A 184 9.09 5.91 -3.76
C GLU A 184 9.62 4.63 -3.12
N VAL A 185 8.76 3.90 -2.43
CA VAL A 185 9.05 2.61 -1.81
C VAL A 185 8.03 1.61 -2.29
N ASN A 186 8.52 0.45 -2.78
CA ASN A 186 7.69 -0.70 -3.10
C ASN A 186 8.11 -1.90 -2.26
N ILE A 187 7.18 -2.46 -1.50
CA ILE A 187 7.36 -3.66 -0.69
C ILE A 187 6.39 -4.71 -1.22
N ALA A 188 6.91 -5.75 -1.85
CA ALA A 188 6.16 -6.90 -2.35
C ALA A 188 5.05 -6.60 -3.40
N GLY A 189 5.04 -5.41 -4.00
CA GLY A 189 4.07 -5.06 -5.04
C GLY A 189 4.55 -5.50 -6.43
N HIS A 190 3.68 -6.19 -7.17
CA HIS A 190 3.92 -6.66 -8.54
C HIS A 190 2.60 -6.88 -9.30
N ALA A 191 2.70 -7.41 -10.54
CA ALA A 191 1.53 -7.60 -11.41
C ALA A 191 0.50 -8.60 -10.88
N ALA A 192 0.91 -9.60 -10.06
CA ALA A 192 0.00 -10.67 -9.66
C ALA A 192 -1.09 -10.20 -8.70
N GLY A 193 -2.29 -10.68 -8.96
CA GLY A 193 -3.48 -10.34 -8.18
C GLY A 193 -3.76 -11.25 -7.00
N GLY A 194 -2.95 -12.27 -6.78
CA GLY A 194 -3.01 -13.21 -5.67
C GLY A 194 -1.61 -13.55 -5.20
N LEU A 195 -1.51 -14.57 -4.37
CA LEU A 195 -0.23 -15.09 -3.90
C LEU A 195 -0.19 -16.62 -4.02
N ALA A 196 1.02 -17.19 -4.14
CA ALA A 196 1.18 -18.63 -4.23
C ALA A 196 1.07 -19.32 -2.87
N SER A 197 1.49 -18.66 -1.80
CA SER A 197 1.38 -19.14 -0.42
C SER A 197 1.51 -17.98 0.56
N TYR A 198 0.80 -18.05 1.69
CA TYR A 198 0.98 -17.15 2.84
C TYR A 198 2.14 -17.54 3.74
N LEU A 199 2.71 -18.75 3.55
CA LEU A 199 3.64 -19.36 4.49
C LEU A 199 5.08 -18.96 4.20
N GLY A 200 5.78 -18.45 5.20
CA GLY A 200 7.23 -18.22 5.14
C GLY A 200 8.00 -19.52 5.00
N GLU A 201 7.48 -20.61 5.57
CA GLU A 201 8.02 -21.99 5.43
C GLU A 201 8.04 -22.44 3.96
N GLU A 202 7.15 -21.92 3.12
CA GLU A 202 7.07 -22.15 1.67
C GLU A 202 7.71 -21.03 0.86
N ASN A 203 8.48 -20.15 1.49
CA ASN A 203 9.13 -19.00 0.89
C ASN A 203 8.16 -18.10 0.08
N TYR A 204 6.90 -18.04 0.51
CA TYR A 204 5.82 -17.31 -0.18
C TYR A 204 5.69 -17.66 -1.68
N GLY A 205 5.93 -18.93 -2.02
CA GLY A 205 5.84 -19.42 -3.40
C GLY A 205 7.16 -19.41 -4.19
N HIS A 206 8.31 -19.42 -3.50
CA HIS A 206 9.61 -19.61 -4.15
C HIS A 206 10.21 -20.97 -3.76
N ASN A 207 10.99 -21.56 -4.65
CA ASN A 207 11.77 -22.76 -4.35
C ASN A 207 13.01 -22.43 -3.52
N LYS A 208 13.78 -23.43 -3.14
CA LYS A 208 15.00 -23.28 -2.33
C LYS A 208 16.09 -22.45 -3.00
N ASP A 209 16.09 -22.37 -4.32
CA ASP A 209 17.04 -21.56 -5.10
C ASP A 209 16.57 -20.12 -5.31
N GLY A 210 15.46 -19.74 -4.69
CA GLY A 210 14.88 -18.41 -4.80
C GLY A 210 14.12 -18.14 -6.09
N LYS A 211 13.84 -19.16 -6.91
CA LYS A 211 13.06 -19.02 -8.12
C LYS A 211 11.56 -19.12 -7.83
N PRO A 212 10.73 -18.25 -8.41
CA PRO A 212 9.29 -18.36 -8.26
C PRO A 212 8.76 -19.67 -8.82
N ILE A 213 7.92 -20.37 -8.06
CA ILE A 213 7.23 -21.59 -8.51
C ILE A 213 5.99 -21.28 -9.35
N SER A 214 5.51 -20.05 -9.28
CA SER A 214 4.42 -19.54 -10.10
C SER A 214 4.52 -18.02 -10.24
N LEU A 215 3.74 -17.45 -11.16
CA LEU A 215 3.62 -15.99 -11.34
C LEU A 215 3.02 -15.28 -10.12
N MET A 216 2.48 -16.04 -9.16
CA MET A 216 1.88 -15.55 -7.93
C MET A 216 2.86 -15.56 -6.74
N ALA A 217 4.14 -15.90 -6.93
CA ALA A 217 5.14 -15.84 -5.87
C ALA A 217 5.34 -14.41 -5.39
N VAL A 218 5.33 -14.18 -4.07
CA VAL A 218 5.42 -12.83 -3.49
C VAL A 218 6.88 -12.40 -3.40
N PRO A 219 7.30 -11.35 -4.11
CA PRO A 219 8.69 -10.89 -4.13
C PRO A 219 9.06 -10.05 -2.89
N GLY A 220 10.37 -9.85 -2.65
CA GLY A 220 10.90 -8.83 -1.73
C GLY A 220 10.73 -9.14 -0.25
N LEU A 221 10.45 -10.40 0.10
CA LEU A 221 10.29 -10.85 1.49
C LEU A 221 11.27 -11.99 1.85
N GLU A 222 12.41 -12.07 1.15
CA GLU A 222 13.38 -13.17 1.24
C GLU A 222 13.88 -13.42 2.67
N LYS A 223 14.00 -12.38 3.48
CA LYS A 223 14.46 -12.48 4.88
C LYS A 223 13.50 -13.24 5.80
N TYR A 224 12.28 -13.51 5.37
CA TYR A 224 11.30 -14.30 6.11
C TYR A 224 11.16 -15.72 5.59
N TRP A 225 11.90 -16.08 4.53
CA TRP A 225 11.86 -17.42 3.97
C TRP A 225 12.34 -18.46 4.98
N GLY A 226 11.71 -19.63 4.96
CA GLY A 226 12.00 -20.71 5.90
C GLY A 226 11.58 -20.45 7.35
N THR A 227 10.86 -19.34 7.60
CA THR A 227 10.36 -18.99 8.94
C THR A 227 8.86 -19.26 9.06
N GLU A 228 8.34 -19.26 10.28
CA GLU A 228 6.89 -19.34 10.54
C GLU A 228 6.14 -17.99 10.30
N THR A 229 6.83 -16.97 9.79
CA THR A 229 6.24 -15.65 9.59
C THR A 229 5.22 -15.71 8.45
N PHE A 230 3.97 -15.41 8.77
CA PHE A 230 2.88 -15.34 7.78
C PHE A 230 3.01 -14.09 6.91
N VAL A 231 2.64 -14.13 5.61
CA VAL A 231 2.87 -12.99 4.70
C VAL A 231 2.23 -11.70 5.20
N THR A 232 1.02 -11.79 5.79
CA THR A 232 0.33 -10.63 6.38
C THR A 232 1.15 -9.99 7.50
N GLU A 233 1.86 -10.79 8.30
CA GLU A 233 2.76 -10.32 9.33
C GLU A 233 4.04 -9.72 8.74
N ALA A 234 4.66 -10.39 7.77
CA ALA A 234 5.87 -9.91 7.08
C ALA A 234 5.63 -8.52 6.47
N LEU A 235 4.53 -8.35 5.73
CA LEU A 235 4.13 -7.06 5.16
C LEU A 235 3.93 -6.00 6.24
N THR A 236 3.29 -6.36 7.36
CA THR A 236 3.07 -5.44 8.48
C THR A 236 4.38 -4.96 9.09
N LEU A 237 5.32 -5.89 9.32
CA LEU A 237 6.65 -5.57 9.86
C LEU A 237 7.45 -4.66 8.92
N GLU A 238 7.38 -4.91 7.62
CA GLU A 238 8.04 -4.05 6.62
C GLU A 238 7.40 -2.67 6.52
N ALA A 239 6.07 -2.61 6.52
CA ALA A 239 5.35 -1.34 6.55
C ALA A 239 5.75 -0.50 7.78
N ILE A 240 5.80 -1.10 8.97
CA ILE A 240 6.23 -0.41 10.20
C ILE A 240 7.68 0.10 10.08
N LYS A 241 8.59 -0.68 9.50
CA LYS A 241 9.97 -0.23 9.25
C LYS A 241 10.02 0.96 8.29
N ALA A 242 9.25 0.90 7.20
CA ALA A 242 9.16 1.99 6.25
C ALA A 242 8.60 3.26 6.89
N LEU A 243 7.54 3.14 7.69
CA LEU A 243 6.96 4.27 8.45
C LEU A 243 7.95 4.85 9.45
N ASN A 244 8.69 4.03 10.19
CA ASN A 244 9.71 4.50 11.13
C ASN A 244 10.87 5.19 10.42
N LYS A 245 11.19 4.79 9.19
CA LYS A 245 12.15 5.49 8.34
C LYS A 245 11.57 6.82 7.84
N ALA A 246 10.32 6.82 7.38
CA ALA A 246 9.62 8.00 6.90
C ALA A 246 9.51 9.11 7.96
N LYS A 247 9.29 8.75 9.23
CA LYS A 247 9.25 9.71 10.35
C LYS A 247 10.53 10.53 10.54
N LYS A 248 11.67 10.05 9.99
CA LYS A 248 12.94 10.77 10.03
C LYS A 248 13.01 11.89 8.99
N TYR A 249 12.15 11.83 7.97
CA TYR A 249 11.99 12.89 6.99
C TYR A 249 11.00 13.93 7.56
N ASN A 250 11.31 15.18 7.43
CA ASN A 250 10.40 16.25 7.88
C ASN A 250 9.32 16.54 6.83
N GLN A 251 8.61 15.48 6.41
CA GLN A 251 7.56 15.53 5.40
C GLN A 251 6.47 14.50 5.74
N PRO A 252 5.22 14.73 5.32
CA PRO A 252 4.17 13.76 5.52
C PRO A 252 4.38 12.52 4.66
N PHE A 253 3.81 11.38 5.07
CA PHE A 253 3.85 10.17 4.27
C PHE A 253 2.45 9.74 3.80
N TYR A 254 2.43 9.03 2.69
CA TYR A 254 1.31 8.22 2.22
C TYR A 254 1.72 6.76 2.21
N LEU A 255 1.02 5.90 2.95
CA LEU A 255 1.17 4.44 2.90
C LEU A 255 -0.06 3.82 2.27
N TYR A 256 0.13 3.12 1.16
CA TYR A 256 -0.85 2.17 0.63
C TYR A 256 -0.51 0.78 1.17
N MET A 257 -1.18 0.40 2.27
CA MET A 257 -1.09 -0.94 2.85
C MET A 257 -2.15 -1.81 2.20
N SER A 258 -1.73 -2.61 1.24
CA SER A 258 -2.58 -3.44 0.40
C SER A 258 -2.34 -4.91 0.73
N GLN A 259 -3.13 -5.45 1.66
CA GLN A 259 -3.01 -6.84 2.08
C GLN A 259 -3.38 -7.81 0.95
N TYR A 260 -2.70 -8.97 0.87
CA TYR A 260 -3.18 -10.10 0.08
C TYR A 260 -4.35 -10.81 0.78
N ALA A 261 -4.40 -10.74 2.12
CA ALA A 261 -5.52 -11.28 2.89
C ALA A 261 -6.82 -10.54 2.52
N ILE A 262 -7.89 -11.26 2.33
CA ILE A 262 -8.15 -12.66 2.61
C ILE A 262 -8.25 -13.52 1.32
N HIS A 263 -7.56 -13.15 0.26
CA HIS A 263 -7.56 -13.88 -1.02
C HIS A 263 -7.04 -15.32 -0.85
N VAL A 264 -7.50 -16.23 -1.71
CA VAL A 264 -6.97 -17.61 -1.76
C VAL A 264 -5.48 -17.64 -2.14
N PRO A 265 -4.70 -18.66 -1.70
CA PRO A 265 -5.11 -19.86 -0.95
C PRO A 265 -5.51 -19.55 0.49
N LEU A 266 -6.33 -20.41 1.10
CA LEU A 266 -6.73 -20.27 2.50
C LEU A 266 -5.73 -20.98 3.41
N ASP A 267 -4.48 -20.50 3.43
CA ASP A 267 -3.49 -21.01 4.36
C ASP A 267 -3.84 -20.59 5.78
N LYS A 268 -3.70 -21.54 6.72
CA LYS A 268 -4.02 -21.28 8.11
C LYS A 268 -2.88 -20.54 8.82
N ASP A 269 -3.19 -19.45 9.45
CA ASP A 269 -2.27 -18.81 10.39
C ASP A 269 -2.31 -19.58 11.74
N LYS A 270 -1.25 -20.31 12.02
CA LYS A 270 -1.12 -21.16 13.22
C LYS A 270 -1.36 -20.41 14.53
N ARG A 271 -1.09 -19.09 14.56
CA ARG A 271 -1.25 -18.26 15.76
C ARG A 271 -2.69 -18.13 16.23
N PHE A 272 -3.67 -18.28 15.32
CA PHE A 272 -5.09 -18.09 15.61
C PHE A 272 -5.94 -19.33 15.37
N TYR A 273 -5.40 -20.35 14.66
CA TYR A 273 -6.16 -21.47 14.14
C TYR A 273 -6.89 -22.27 15.23
N ASP A 274 -6.18 -22.66 16.29
CA ASP A 274 -6.75 -23.47 17.36
C ASP A 274 -7.92 -22.80 18.09
N LYS A 275 -7.93 -21.47 18.16
CA LYS A 275 -9.03 -20.70 18.74
C LYS A 275 -10.33 -20.92 17.97
N TYR A 276 -10.26 -20.87 16.65
CA TYR A 276 -11.43 -21.06 15.78
C TYR A 276 -11.86 -22.53 15.72
N LYS A 277 -10.92 -23.47 15.77
CA LYS A 277 -11.24 -24.89 15.89
C LYS A 277 -12.00 -25.20 17.19
N LYS A 278 -11.64 -24.58 18.30
CA LYS A 278 -12.36 -24.71 19.58
C LYS A 278 -13.77 -24.13 19.54
N LYS A 279 -14.07 -23.20 18.63
CA LYS A 279 -15.41 -22.68 18.35
C LYS A 279 -16.26 -23.63 17.49
N GLY A 280 -15.73 -24.77 17.06
CA GLY A 280 -16.44 -25.78 16.25
C GLY A 280 -16.40 -25.52 14.75
N MET A 281 -15.59 -24.59 14.27
CA MET A 281 -15.43 -24.32 12.84
C MET A 281 -14.77 -25.50 12.12
N THR A 282 -15.13 -25.75 10.87
CA THR A 282 -14.40 -26.63 9.97
C THR A 282 -12.98 -26.13 9.72
N ASP A 283 -12.12 -26.94 9.15
CA ASP A 283 -10.74 -26.51 8.83
C ASP A 283 -10.72 -25.34 7.85
N HIS A 284 -11.60 -25.35 6.88
CA HIS A 284 -11.75 -24.29 5.90
C HIS A 284 -12.20 -22.96 6.51
N GLU A 285 -13.26 -23.01 7.33
CA GLU A 285 -13.78 -21.82 8.03
C GLU A 285 -12.78 -21.26 9.04
N ALA A 286 -12.08 -22.15 9.76
CA ALA A 286 -11.05 -21.74 10.71
C ALA A 286 -9.86 -21.10 9.99
N ALA A 287 -9.39 -21.65 8.87
CA ALA A 287 -8.35 -21.05 8.05
C ALA A 287 -8.75 -19.64 7.57
N TYR A 288 -9.94 -19.50 7.01
CA TYR A 288 -10.49 -18.21 6.58
C TYR A 288 -10.56 -17.20 7.72
N ALA A 289 -11.05 -17.60 8.88
CA ALA A 289 -11.13 -16.74 10.07
C ALA A 289 -9.74 -16.28 10.55
N THR A 290 -8.70 -17.11 10.38
CA THR A 290 -7.32 -16.71 10.74
C THR A 290 -6.77 -15.63 9.83
N LEU A 291 -7.13 -15.63 8.54
CA LEU A 291 -6.74 -14.57 7.60
C LEU A 291 -7.37 -13.22 8.00
N ILE A 292 -8.64 -13.24 8.40
CA ILE A 292 -9.36 -12.05 8.87
C ILE A 292 -8.71 -11.50 10.14
N GLU A 293 -8.45 -12.36 11.13
CA GLU A 293 -7.85 -11.91 12.39
C GLU A 293 -6.41 -11.42 12.22
N GLY A 294 -5.62 -12.08 11.36
CA GLY A 294 -4.27 -11.65 11.02
C GLY A 294 -4.26 -10.26 10.36
N MET A 295 -5.23 -10.01 9.48
CA MET A 295 -5.43 -8.70 8.84
C MET A 295 -5.83 -7.64 9.87
N ASP A 296 -6.78 -7.92 10.77
CA ASP A 296 -7.19 -6.98 11.83
C ASP A 296 -6.03 -6.67 12.78
N LYS A 297 -5.21 -7.67 13.12
CA LYS A 297 -3.99 -7.45 13.90
C LYS A 297 -3.01 -6.53 13.19
N SER A 298 -2.83 -6.69 11.88
CA SER A 298 -2.03 -5.80 11.04
C SER A 298 -2.52 -4.35 11.12
N LEU A 299 -3.83 -4.13 10.98
CA LEU A 299 -4.45 -2.81 11.18
C LEU A 299 -4.14 -2.25 12.56
N GLY A 300 -4.29 -3.06 13.61
CA GLY A 300 -3.98 -2.67 14.99
C GLY A 300 -2.53 -2.21 15.17
N CYS A 301 -1.57 -2.91 14.57
CA CYS A 301 -0.16 -2.55 14.60
C CYS A 301 0.10 -1.20 13.94
N LEU A 302 -0.53 -0.93 12.80
CA LEU A 302 -0.39 0.36 12.10
C LEU A 302 -1.05 1.51 12.86
N LEU A 303 -2.24 1.28 13.45
CA LEU A 303 -2.91 2.28 14.29
C LEU A 303 -2.10 2.65 15.55
N TYR A 304 -1.34 1.69 16.09
CA TYR A 304 -0.45 1.94 17.22
C TYR A 304 0.82 2.70 16.79
N THR A 305 1.36 2.35 15.64
CA THR A 305 2.62 2.93 15.12
C THR A 305 2.42 4.32 14.54
N SER A 306 1.27 4.61 13.97
CA SER A 306 0.93 5.92 13.43
C SER A 306 0.61 6.89 14.56
N PRO A 307 1.23 8.07 14.63
CA PRO A 307 0.77 9.09 15.57
C PRO A 307 -0.67 9.44 15.21
N SER A 308 -1.57 9.26 16.17
CA SER A 308 -2.96 9.71 16.03
C SER A 308 -2.97 11.21 15.73
N PRO A 309 -3.77 11.68 14.78
CA PRO A 309 -4.03 13.10 14.66
C PRO A 309 -4.65 13.56 15.99
N ARG A 310 -3.98 14.50 16.65
CA ARG A 310 -4.49 15.17 17.85
C ARG A 310 -5.34 16.35 17.44
#